data_4dde28f7dc21ca653a64e56dd3bea8c3
#
_entry.id   4dde28f7dc21ca653a64e56dd3bea8c3
#
_cell.length_a   1.000
_cell.length_b   1.000
_cell.length_c   1.000
_cell.angle_alpha   90.00
_cell.angle_beta   90.00
_cell.angle_gamma   90.00
#
_symmetry.space_group_name_H-M   'P 1'
#
loop_
_entity.id
_entity.type
_entity.pdbx_description
1 polymer ?
#
loop_
_entity_poly.entity_id
_entity_poly.type
_entity_poly.pdbx_seq_one_letter_code
_entity_poly.pdbx_strand_id
1 'polypeptide(L)'
;MSGATGSTVLDIVLVFVCIGAMASGYRQGGFSAALSFVGVILGGYLGVKLVPVAVHLAEEKAPDSYSARFFAALITVTVVVVVGYAIGSSIGAKLRDNIRTREALRAESIVGAIVQVFTTLLIVWLILVPIAAGNIGGFGKAIKGSKVLGAVGNAAPAWFKQLPALTSQLINDSGFPMIADPMENLPTAEVDPPDNALMRSPAVKNTRDSVLRVVGQAEQCSRLLQGTGWVIAEDTVMTNAHVVAGTNEVTLATKDGPRKAEVAYYNPQVDIAL
;
A
#
# COMPACT_ATOMS: atom_id res chain seq x y z
N MET A 1 16.80 -21.49 -1.67
CA MET A 1 15.77 -22.16 -0.85
C MET A 1 14.55 -22.39 -1.74
N SER A 2 14.01 -23.60 -1.77
CA SER A 2 12.79 -23.87 -2.56
C SER A 2 11.65 -23.02 -2.02
N GLY A 3 10.75 -22.55 -2.89
CA GLY A 3 9.63 -21.68 -2.46
C GLY A 3 8.76 -22.30 -1.34
N ALA A 4 8.67 -23.63 -1.31
CA ALA A 4 7.94 -24.36 -0.27
C ALA A 4 8.60 -24.24 1.12
N THR A 5 9.94 -24.23 1.21
CA THR A 5 10.65 -24.06 2.48
C THR A 5 10.49 -22.63 3.01
N GLY A 6 10.51 -21.64 2.12
CA GLY A 6 10.34 -20.23 2.50
C GLY A 6 8.95 -19.92 3.05
N SER A 7 7.89 -20.46 2.45
CA SER A 7 6.51 -20.26 2.94
C SER A 7 6.26 -20.93 4.30
N THR A 8 6.82 -22.13 4.53
CA THR A 8 6.70 -22.79 5.84
C THR A 8 7.41 -22.01 6.95
N VAL A 9 8.60 -21.48 6.68
CA VAL A 9 9.33 -20.63 7.63
C VAL A 9 8.52 -19.36 7.95
N LEU A 10 7.95 -18.72 6.93
CA LEU A 10 7.08 -17.56 7.13
C LEU A 10 5.86 -17.89 8.00
N ASP A 11 5.18 -19.01 7.73
CA ASP A 11 4.02 -19.44 8.51
C ASP A 11 4.38 -19.70 9.98
N ILE A 12 5.53 -20.32 10.25
CA ILE A 12 6.03 -20.52 11.63
C ILE A 12 6.26 -19.18 12.32
N VAL A 13 6.93 -18.23 11.66
CA VAL A 13 7.14 -16.87 12.19
C VAL A 13 5.81 -16.18 12.49
N LEU A 14 4.85 -16.27 11.57
CA LEU A 14 3.52 -15.67 11.75
C LEU A 14 2.78 -16.29 12.94
N VAL A 15 2.88 -17.59 13.17
CA VAL A 15 2.29 -18.27 14.34
C VAL A 15 2.92 -17.72 15.64
N PHE A 16 4.25 -17.57 15.71
CA PHE A 16 4.90 -16.99 16.88
C PHE A 16 4.50 -15.53 17.11
N VAL A 17 4.38 -14.75 16.04
CA VAL A 17 3.88 -13.37 16.10
C VAL A 17 2.44 -13.34 16.63
N CYS A 18 1.56 -14.25 16.18
CA CYS A 18 0.19 -14.36 16.69
C CYS A 18 0.15 -14.76 18.17
N ILE A 19 1.01 -15.67 18.63
CA ILE A 19 1.10 -16.03 20.04
C ILE A 19 1.52 -14.81 20.88
N GLY A 20 2.53 -14.06 20.44
CA GLY A 20 2.95 -12.83 21.08
C GLY A 20 1.85 -11.77 21.11
N ALA A 21 1.12 -11.61 20.01
CA ALA A 21 -0.02 -10.72 19.90
C ALA A 21 -1.16 -11.13 20.85
N MET A 22 -1.46 -12.42 20.93
CA MET A 22 -2.46 -12.96 21.86
C MET A 22 -2.10 -12.67 23.32
N ALA A 23 -0.86 -12.93 23.72
CA ALA A 23 -0.38 -12.66 25.07
C ALA A 23 -0.42 -11.16 25.39
N SER A 24 -0.02 -10.30 24.44
CA SER A 24 -0.08 -8.87 24.58
C SER A 24 -1.52 -8.36 24.71
N GLY A 25 -2.42 -8.80 23.82
CA GLY A 25 -3.82 -8.42 23.84
C GLY A 25 -4.56 -8.88 25.11
N TYR A 26 -4.25 -10.08 25.60
CA TYR A 26 -4.79 -10.55 26.88
C TYR A 26 -4.40 -9.66 28.07
N ARG A 27 -3.16 -9.17 28.07
CA ARG A 27 -2.66 -8.27 29.11
C ARG A 27 -3.22 -6.87 29.00
N GLN A 28 -3.31 -6.33 27.79
CA GLN A 28 -3.80 -4.98 27.53
C GLN A 28 -5.32 -4.87 27.66
N GLY A 29 -6.06 -5.90 27.23
CA GLY A 29 -7.50 -5.97 27.20
C GLY A 29 -8.14 -5.45 25.92
N GLY A 30 -9.45 -5.71 25.77
CA GLY A 30 -10.20 -5.45 24.54
C GLY A 30 -10.36 -3.97 24.21
N PHE A 31 -10.65 -3.13 25.19
CA PHE A 31 -10.77 -1.69 24.97
C PHE A 31 -9.44 -1.10 24.48
N SER A 32 -8.34 -1.48 25.14
CA SER A 32 -7.01 -1.01 24.76
C SER A 32 -6.61 -1.50 23.37
N ALA A 33 -6.85 -2.77 23.07
CA ALA A 33 -6.54 -3.35 21.77
C ALA A 33 -7.38 -2.71 20.63
N ALA A 34 -8.68 -2.53 20.84
CA ALA A 34 -9.58 -1.93 19.85
C ALA A 34 -9.23 -0.46 19.57
N LEU A 35 -9.04 0.35 20.63
CA LEU A 35 -8.69 1.76 20.47
C LEU A 35 -7.28 1.98 19.93
N SER A 36 -6.33 1.10 20.29
CA SER A 36 -5.00 1.09 19.66
C SER A 36 -5.07 0.81 18.16
N PHE A 37 -5.92 -0.14 17.75
CA PHE A 37 -6.13 -0.43 16.34
C PHE A 37 -6.70 0.77 15.57
N VAL A 38 -7.71 1.44 16.11
CA VAL A 38 -8.23 2.70 15.54
C VAL A 38 -7.12 3.75 15.47
N GLY A 39 -6.32 3.87 16.52
CA GLY A 39 -5.18 4.78 16.57
C GLY A 39 -4.12 4.49 15.49
N VAL A 40 -3.84 3.22 15.22
CA VAL A 40 -2.94 2.79 14.12
C VAL A 40 -3.49 3.18 12.75
N ILE A 41 -4.80 2.95 12.51
CA ILE A 41 -5.43 3.31 11.24
C ILE A 41 -5.38 4.83 11.02
N LEU A 42 -5.80 5.61 12.01
CA LEU A 42 -5.78 7.07 11.93
C LEU A 42 -4.36 7.62 11.82
N GLY A 43 -3.44 7.05 12.59
CA GLY A 43 -2.01 7.39 12.55
C GLY A 43 -1.38 7.06 11.20
N GLY A 44 -1.73 5.91 10.61
CA GLY A 44 -1.27 5.52 9.28
C GLY A 44 -1.79 6.48 8.20
N TYR A 45 -3.08 6.79 8.21
CA TYR A 45 -3.67 7.75 7.28
C TYR A 45 -3.04 9.14 7.39
N LEU A 46 -2.92 9.67 8.61
CA LEU A 46 -2.29 10.97 8.85
C LEU A 46 -0.80 10.96 8.51
N GLY A 47 -0.09 9.86 8.86
CA GLY A 47 1.32 9.68 8.55
C GLY A 47 1.58 9.76 7.04
N VAL A 48 0.79 9.03 6.24
CA VAL A 48 0.89 9.09 4.77
C VAL A 48 0.60 10.49 4.23
N LYS A 49 -0.38 11.20 4.78
CA LYS A 49 -0.69 12.60 4.40
C LYS A 49 0.45 13.58 4.73
N LEU A 50 1.26 13.28 5.73
CA LEU A 50 2.41 14.10 6.12
C LEU A 50 3.70 13.78 5.34
N VAL A 51 3.74 12.65 4.60
CA VAL A 51 4.92 12.26 3.80
C VAL A 51 5.40 13.36 2.85
N PRO A 52 4.55 14.04 2.05
CA PRO A 52 5.03 15.08 1.14
C PRO A 52 5.78 16.20 1.86
N VAL A 53 5.30 16.60 3.04
CA VAL A 53 5.97 17.64 3.86
C VAL A 53 7.34 17.15 4.36
N ALA A 54 7.41 15.91 4.83
CA ALA A 54 8.66 15.33 5.33
C ALA A 54 9.69 15.13 4.22
N VAL A 55 9.24 14.70 3.04
CA VAL A 55 10.12 14.55 1.85
C VAL A 55 10.64 15.91 1.39
N HIS A 56 9.80 16.92 1.31
CA HIS A 56 10.22 18.28 0.94
C HIS A 56 11.28 18.83 1.90
N LEU A 57 11.10 18.66 3.22
CA LEU A 57 12.09 19.06 4.23
C LEU A 57 13.42 18.28 4.12
N ALA A 58 13.35 17.02 3.68
CA ALA A 58 14.56 16.21 3.43
C ALA A 58 15.28 16.68 2.15
N GLU A 59 14.54 17.06 1.10
CA GLU A 59 15.08 17.60 -0.14
C GLU A 59 15.81 18.94 0.07
N GLU A 60 15.29 19.82 0.91
CA GLU A 60 15.95 21.08 1.25
C GLU A 60 17.34 20.87 1.89
N LYS A 61 17.50 19.79 2.67
CA LYS A 61 18.74 19.49 3.39
C LYS A 61 19.71 18.59 2.62
N ALA A 62 19.19 17.73 1.76
CA ALA A 62 19.95 16.74 0.99
C ALA A 62 19.27 16.48 -0.37
N PRO A 63 19.37 17.43 -1.33
CA PRO A 63 18.61 17.40 -2.59
C PRO A 63 18.85 16.15 -3.45
N ASP A 64 20.06 15.60 -3.43
CA ASP A 64 20.44 14.45 -4.27
C ASP A 64 20.37 13.11 -3.54
N SER A 65 19.89 13.10 -2.28
CA SER A 65 19.86 11.89 -1.48
C SER A 65 18.49 11.20 -1.51
N TYR A 66 18.36 10.16 -2.32
CA TYR A 66 17.19 9.27 -2.32
C TYR A 66 16.95 8.64 -0.94
N SER A 67 18.03 8.18 -0.27
CA SER A 67 17.90 7.57 1.05
C SER A 67 17.37 8.54 2.11
N ALA A 68 17.75 9.81 2.06
CA ALA A 68 17.22 10.82 2.99
C ALA A 68 15.70 10.97 2.83
N ARG A 69 15.20 11.05 1.61
CA ARG A 69 13.74 11.11 1.30
C ARG A 69 13.01 9.86 1.77
N PHE A 70 13.57 8.69 1.48
CA PHE A 70 12.99 7.40 1.91
C PHE A 70 12.90 7.30 3.43
N PHE A 71 13.99 7.59 4.16
CA PHE A 71 13.98 7.54 5.62
C PHE A 71 13.09 8.62 6.23
N ALA A 72 13.02 9.83 5.67
CA ALA A 72 12.11 10.87 6.13
C ALA A 72 10.64 10.41 6.03
N ALA A 73 10.23 9.82 4.92
CA ALA A 73 8.89 9.26 4.73
C ALA A 73 8.62 8.12 5.74
N LEU A 74 9.54 7.16 5.84
CA LEU A 74 9.40 6.00 6.72
C LEU A 74 9.31 6.41 8.21
N ILE A 75 10.18 7.30 8.65
CA ILE A 75 10.20 7.80 10.05
C ILE A 75 8.90 8.54 10.34
N THR A 76 8.44 9.41 9.42
CA THR A 76 7.21 10.18 9.61
C THR A 76 6.02 9.26 9.80
N VAL A 77 5.80 8.30 8.90
CA VAL A 77 4.68 7.35 9.03
C VAL A 77 4.81 6.55 10.31
N THR A 78 6.01 6.04 10.62
CA THR A 78 6.24 5.23 11.83
C THR A 78 5.93 6.00 13.11
N VAL A 79 6.44 7.23 13.23
CA VAL A 79 6.22 8.07 14.42
C VAL A 79 4.75 8.38 14.61
N VAL A 80 4.04 8.78 13.54
CA VAL A 80 2.61 9.11 13.64
C VAL A 80 1.76 7.88 13.99
N VAL A 81 2.10 6.71 13.45
CA VAL A 81 1.44 5.43 13.80
C VAL A 81 1.69 5.08 15.27
N VAL A 82 2.93 5.19 15.74
CA VAL A 82 3.28 4.92 17.16
C VAL A 82 2.55 5.86 18.10
N VAL A 83 2.45 7.15 17.77
CA VAL A 83 1.70 8.13 18.55
C VAL A 83 0.22 7.78 18.56
N GLY A 84 -0.37 7.46 17.42
CA GLY A 84 -1.77 7.03 17.32
C GLY A 84 -2.05 5.79 18.17
N TYR A 85 -1.17 4.77 18.08
CA TYR A 85 -1.22 3.57 18.92
C TYR A 85 -1.18 3.90 20.41
N ALA A 86 -0.23 4.74 20.83
CA ALA A 86 -0.05 5.11 22.23
C ALA A 86 -1.27 5.86 22.80
N ILE A 87 -1.85 6.79 22.01
CA ILE A 87 -3.07 7.51 22.39
C ILE A 87 -4.23 6.53 22.56
N GLY A 88 -4.47 5.67 21.55
CA GLY A 88 -5.53 4.67 21.60
C GLY A 88 -5.39 3.71 22.78
N SER A 89 -4.16 3.20 23.01
CA SER A 89 -3.85 2.32 24.13
C SER A 89 -4.11 2.99 25.49
N SER A 90 -3.69 4.24 25.64
CA SER A 90 -3.86 5.01 26.88
C SER A 90 -5.34 5.28 27.20
N ILE A 91 -6.14 5.61 26.18
CA ILE A 91 -7.58 5.81 26.36
C ILE A 91 -8.25 4.46 26.72
N GLY A 92 -7.88 3.38 26.02
CA GLY A 92 -8.42 2.06 26.28
C GLY A 92 -8.09 1.53 27.69
N ALA A 93 -6.86 1.77 28.16
CA ALA A 93 -6.46 1.42 29.53
C ALA A 93 -7.31 2.11 30.57
N LYS A 94 -7.58 3.43 30.42
CA LYS A 94 -8.48 4.18 31.32
C LYS A 94 -9.91 3.63 31.34
N LEU A 95 -10.41 3.16 30.20
CA LEU A 95 -11.74 2.53 30.13
C LEU A 95 -11.75 1.19 30.86
N ARG A 96 -10.68 0.40 30.74
CA ARG A 96 -10.53 -0.86 31.45
C ARG A 96 -10.51 -0.69 32.97
N ASP A 97 -9.88 0.38 33.49
CA ASP A 97 -9.80 0.67 34.93
C ASP A 97 -11.18 0.88 35.56
N ASN A 98 -12.21 1.18 34.79
CA ASN A 98 -13.59 1.31 35.27
C ASN A 98 -14.31 -0.05 35.45
N ILE A 99 -13.72 -1.15 34.99
CA ILE A 99 -14.30 -2.49 35.13
C ILE A 99 -14.06 -3.01 36.57
N ARG A 100 -15.13 -3.28 37.30
CA ARG A 100 -15.04 -3.63 38.72
C ARG A 100 -15.13 -5.13 39.02
N THR A 101 -15.68 -5.92 38.08
CA THR A 101 -15.89 -7.35 38.31
C THR A 101 -14.76 -8.20 37.69
N ARG A 102 -14.33 -9.26 38.40
CA ARG A 102 -13.28 -10.17 37.88
C ARG A 102 -13.71 -10.92 36.63
N GLU A 103 -14.98 -11.23 36.50
CA GLU A 103 -15.52 -11.93 35.33
C GLU A 103 -15.49 -11.03 34.09
N ALA A 104 -15.90 -9.76 34.22
CA ALA A 104 -15.83 -8.79 33.14
C ALA A 104 -14.38 -8.50 32.73
N LEU A 105 -13.43 -8.44 33.68
CA LEU A 105 -12.00 -8.29 33.36
C LEU A 105 -11.45 -9.50 32.59
N ARG A 106 -11.87 -10.74 32.90
CA ARG A 106 -11.45 -11.92 32.16
C ARG A 106 -12.04 -11.93 30.75
N ALA A 107 -13.32 -11.64 30.62
CA ALA A 107 -13.98 -11.55 29.31
C ALA A 107 -13.32 -10.48 28.44
N GLU A 108 -13.04 -9.32 29.00
CA GLU A 108 -12.37 -8.19 28.34
C GLU A 108 -10.94 -8.57 27.90
N SER A 109 -10.18 -9.31 28.73
CA SER A 109 -8.85 -9.81 28.38
C SER A 109 -8.90 -10.82 27.23
N ILE A 110 -9.90 -11.71 27.18
CA ILE A 110 -10.08 -12.66 26.07
C ILE A 110 -10.42 -11.90 24.78
N VAL A 111 -11.32 -10.91 24.85
CA VAL A 111 -11.63 -10.06 23.70
C VAL A 111 -10.38 -9.33 23.21
N GLY A 112 -9.56 -8.83 24.14
CA GLY A 112 -8.27 -8.18 23.82
C GLY A 112 -7.32 -9.11 23.08
N ALA A 113 -7.21 -10.35 23.50
CA ALA A 113 -6.39 -11.36 22.82
C ALA A 113 -6.86 -11.61 21.38
N ILE A 114 -8.17 -11.75 21.17
CA ILE A 114 -8.76 -11.98 19.85
C ILE A 114 -8.56 -10.75 18.94
N VAL A 115 -8.88 -9.56 19.44
CA VAL A 115 -8.73 -8.31 18.68
C VAL A 115 -7.28 -8.09 18.29
N GLN A 116 -6.33 -8.33 19.20
CA GLN A 116 -4.92 -8.11 18.93
C GLN A 116 -4.37 -9.08 17.88
N VAL A 117 -4.77 -10.35 17.90
CA VAL A 117 -4.39 -11.33 16.86
C VAL A 117 -4.97 -10.92 15.51
N PHE A 118 -6.26 -10.54 15.47
CA PHE A 118 -6.91 -10.07 14.26
C PHE A 118 -6.21 -8.83 13.69
N THR A 119 -5.94 -7.83 14.53
CA THR A 119 -5.22 -6.60 14.16
C THR A 119 -3.83 -6.90 13.60
N THR A 120 -3.10 -7.78 14.26
CA THR A 120 -1.75 -8.17 13.83
C THR A 120 -1.77 -8.86 12.47
N LEU A 121 -2.66 -9.84 12.28
CA LEU A 121 -2.82 -10.53 11.01
C LEU A 121 -3.25 -9.58 9.89
N LEU A 122 -4.15 -8.65 10.19
CA LEU A 122 -4.59 -7.62 9.26
C LEU A 122 -3.43 -6.73 8.80
N ILE A 123 -2.65 -6.20 9.73
CA ILE A 123 -1.52 -5.32 9.42
C ILE A 123 -0.46 -6.08 8.61
N VAL A 124 -0.12 -7.29 9.04
CA VAL A 124 0.84 -8.14 8.33
C VAL A 124 0.36 -8.44 6.90
N TRP A 125 -0.91 -8.78 6.75
CA TRP A 125 -1.51 -9.05 5.44
C TRP A 125 -1.50 -7.82 4.53
N LEU A 126 -1.88 -6.64 5.06
CA LEU A 126 -1.86 -5.37 4.33
C LEU A 126 -0.45 -4.96 3.87
N ILE A 127 0.59 -5.31 4.63
CA ILE A 127 1.98 -5.01 4.27
C ILE A 127 2.55 -6.05 3.31
N LEU A 128 2.36 -7.35 3.61
CA LEU A 128 3.02 -8.42 2.86
C LEU A 128 2.38 -8.68 1.50
N VAL A 129 1.06 -8.49 1.33
CA VAL A 129 0.39 -8.76 0.05
C VAL A 129 0.88 -7.80 -1.06
N PRO A 130 0.98 -6.48 -0.88
CA PRO A 130 1.60 -5.59 -1.86
C PRO A 130 3.07 -5.93 -2.15
N ILE A 131 3.85 -6.28 -1.13
CA ILE A 131 5.25 -6.71 -1.29
C ILE A 131 5.34 -7.98 -2.14
N ALA A 132 4.42 -8.94 -1.96
CA ALA A 132 4.37 -10.16 -2.77
C ALA A 132 3.98 -9.91 -4.23
N ALA A 133 3.28 -8.81 -4.52
CA ALA A 133 2.96 -8.38 -5.87
C ALA A 133 4.20 -7.83 -6.60
N GLY A 134 5.17 -7.27 -5.87
CA GLY A 134 6.49 -6.93 -6.39
C GLY A 134 7.30 -8.18 -6.76
N ASN A 135 8.20 -8.08 -7.74
CA ASN A 135 9.03 -9.22 -8.17
C ASN A 135 10.26 -9.39 -7.26
N ILE A 136 10.05 -9.48 -5.95
CA ILE A 136 11.12 -9.62 -4.94
C ILE A 136 11.50 -11.10 -4.79
N GLY A 137 11.97 -11.73 -5.87
CA GLY A 137 12.63 -13.03 -5.90
C GLY A 137 11.93 -14.13 -5.03
N GLY A 138 12.72 -14.80 -4.19
CA GLY A 138 12.24 -15.90 -3.33
C GLY A 138 11.28 -15.48 -2.23
N PHE A 139 11.36 -14.25 -1.74
CA PHE A 139 10.50 -13.73 -0.66
C PHE A 139 9.04 -13.55 -1.12
N GLY A 140 8.83 -13.00 -2.31
CA GLY A 140 7.49 -12.90 -2.92
C GLY A 140 6.82 -14.27 -3.11
N LYS A 141 7.61 -15.30 -3.51
CA LYS A 141 7.11 -16.69 -3.61
C LYS A 141 6.75 -17.26 -2.23
N ALA A 142 7.52 -16.96 -1.19
CA ALA A 142 7.22 -17.40 0.19
C ALA A 142 5.91 -16.80 0.70
N ILE A 143 5.65 -15.51 0.46
CA ILE A 143 4.40 -14.84 0.84
C ILE A 143 3.20 -15.45 0.11
N LYS A 144 3.30 -15.64 -1.21
CA LYS A 144 2.23 -16.26 -2.02
C LYS A 144 1.93 -17.70 -1.63
N GLY A 145 2.92 -18.43 -1.13
CA GLY A 145 2.78 -19.82 -0.66
C GLY A 145 2.36 -19.95 0.81
N SER A 146 2.25 -18.86 1.56
CA SER A 146 1.87 -18.87 2.98
C SER A 146 0.41 -19.30 3.16
N LYS A 147 0.19 -20.35 3.96
CA LYS A 147 -1.15 -20.84 4.31
C LYS A 147 -1.88 -19.90 5.26
N VAL A 148 -1.15 -19.27 6.16
CA VAL A 148 -1.71 -18.30 7.12
C VAL A 148 -2.25 -17.09 6.39
N LEU A 149 -1.46 -16.49 5.49
CA LEU A 149 -1.90 -15.32 4.71
C LEU A 149 -3.00 -15.68 3.72
N GLY A 150 -2.94 -16.87 3.11
CA GLY A 150 -4.00 -17.38 2.25
C GLY A 150 -5.32 -17.57 3.01
N ALA A 151 -5.28 -18.09 4.24
CA ALA A 151 -6.47 -18.23 5.08
C ALA A 151 -7.08 -16.86 5.44
N VAL A 152 -6.25 -15.86 5.77
CA VAL A 152 -6.71 -14.47 6.01
C VAL A 152 -7.37 -13.91 4.75
N GLY A 153 -6.74 -14.02 3.58
CA GLY A 153 -7.28 -13.54 2.31
C GLY A 153 -8.59 -14.23 1.90
N ASN A 154 -8.73 -15.54 2.19
CA ASN A 154 -9.97 -16.29 1.89
C ASN A 154 -11.11 -15.91 2.84
N ALA A 155 -10.81 -15.70 4.13
CA ALA A 155 -11.79 -15.30 5.14
C ALA A 155 -12.19 -13.81 5.02
N ALA A 156 -11.38 -13.01 4.33
CA ALA A 156 -11.60 -11.58 4.19
C ALA A 156 -12.83 -11.27 3.31
N PRO A 157 -13.73 -10.39 3.74
CA PRO A 157 -14.85 -9.93 2.92
C PRO A 157 -14.36 -9.16 1.69
N ALA A 158 -15.21 -9.05 0.65
CA ALA A 158 -14.84 -8.48 -0.64
C ALA A 158 -14.25 -7.05 -0.52
N TRP A 159 -14.86 -6.19 0.30
CA TRP A 159 -14.37 -4.81 0.52
C TRP A 159 -12.97 -4.77 1.15
N PHE A 160 -12.64 -5.79 1.96
CA PHE A 160 -11.35 -5.89 2.61
C PHE A 160 -10.23 -6.27 1.61
N LYS A 161 -10.55 -7.09 0.59
CA LYS A 161 -9.60 -7.50 -0.45
C LYS A 161 -9.12 -6.32 -1.31
N GLN A 162 -9.86 -5.21 -1.30
CA GLN A 162 -9.48 -3.98 -2.00
C GLN A 162 -8.48 -3.13 -1.20
N LEU A 163 -8.36 -3.32 0.12
CA LEU A 163 -7.49 -2.50 0.97
C LEU A 163 -6.01 -2.51 0.56
N PRO A 164 -5.39 -3.64 0.15
CA PRO A 164 -4.00 -3.61 -0.31
C PRO A 164 -3.78 -2.74 -1.56
N ALA A 165 -4.74 -2.72 -2.48
CA ALA A 165 -4.69 -1.86 -3.66
C ALA A 165 -4.85 -0.38 -3.26
N LEU A 166 -5.78 -0.07 -2.35
CA LEU A 166 -5.99 1.28 -1.82
C LEU A 166 -4.78 1.79 -1.04
N THR A 167 -4.14 0.95 -0.22
CA THR A 167 -2.91 1.33 0.50
C THR A 167 -1.76 1.57 -0.46
N SER A 168 -1.61 0.75 -1.50
CA SER A 168 -0.61 0.97 -2.56
C SER A 168 -0.85 2.27 -3.32
N GLN A 169 -2.11 2.60 -3.60
CA GLN A 169 -2.50 3.87 -4.21
C GLN A 169 -2.18 5.07 -3.32
N LEU A 170 -2.55 5.01 -2.03
CA LEU A 170 -2.25 6.08 -1.07
C LEU A 170 -0.75 6.33 -0.94
N ILE A 171 0.06 5.27 -0.90
CA ILE A 171 1.51 5.36 -0.84
C ILE A 171 2.05 6.01 -2.13
N ASN A 172 1.56 5.59 -3.28
CA ASN A 172 1.99 6.10 -4.58
C ASN A 172 1.62 7.58 -4.79
N ASP A 173 0.38 7.95 -4.40
CA ASP A 173 -0.11 9.33 -4.52
C ASP A 173 0.50 10.28 -3.47
N SER A 174 1.05 9.74 -2.39
CA SER A 174 1.69 10.51 -1.32
C SER A 174 3.13 10.93 -1.63
N GLY A 175 3.68 10.54 -2.79
CA GLY A 175 5.09 10.79 -3.13
C GLY A 175 6.07 9.98 -2.28
N PHE A 176 5.62 8.87 -1.67
CA PHE A 176 6.49 7.95 -0.97
C PHE A 176 7.53 7.38 -1.95
N PRO A 177 8.84 7.48 -1.67
CA PRO A 177 9.87 6.97 -2.56
C PRO A 177 9.68 5.45 -2.78
N MET A 178 9.73 5.00 -4.02
CA MET A 178 9.56 3.58 -4.36
C MET A 178 10.64 2.73 -3.69
N ILE A 179 10.22 1.68 -2.98
CA ILE A 179 11.14 0.79 -2.24
C ILE A 179 12.00 -0.06 -3.18
N ALA A 180 11.54 -0.28 -4.41
CA ALA A 180 12.27 -0.98 -5.46
C ALA A 180 11.90 -0.36 -6.81
N ASP A 181 12.82 0.35 -7.41
CA ASP A 181 12.76 0.64 -8.82
C ASP A 181 13.22 -0.63 -9.57
N PRO A 182 12.32 -1.31 -10.31
CA PRO A 182 12.72 -2.47 -11.10
C PRO A 182 13.75 -2.12 -12.18
N MET A 183 13.97 -0.83 -12.44
CA MET A 183 14.91 -0.29 -13.39
C MET A 183 16.26 0.10 -12.77
N GLU A 184 16.41 0.16 -11.44
CA GLU A 184 17.62 0.59 -10.75
C GLU A 184 18.85 -0.28 -11.06
N ASN A 185 18.64 -1.54 -11.45
CA ASN A 185 19.70 -2.47 -11.81
C ASN A 185 19.91 -2.67 -13.34
N LEU A 186 19.17 -1.92 -14.16
CA LEU A 186 19.47 -1.92 -15.59
C LEU A 186 20.67 -1.01 -15.84
N PRO A 187 21.64 -1.42 -16.69
CA PRO A 187 22.71 -0.54 -17.11
C PRO A 187 22.11 0.60 -17.93
N THR A 188 21.75 1.68 -17.23
CA THR A 188 21.28 2.91 -17.86
C THR A 188 22.48 3.77 -18.19
N ALA A 189 22.58 4.21 -19.44
CA ALA A 189 23.52 5.26 -19.80
C ALA A 189 23.09 6.55 -19.07
N GLU A 190 24.06 7.25 -18.47
CA GLU A 190 23.80 8.62 -18.01
C GLU A 190 23.44 9.47 -19.23
N VAL A 191 22.24 9.98 -19.24
CA VAL A 191 21.75 10.91 -20.26
C VAL A 191 21.45 12.23 -19.59
N ASP A 192 21.76 13.31 -20.29
CA ASP A 192 21.40 14.64 -19.81
C ASP A 192 19.89 14.77 -19.63
N PRO A 193 19.43 15.54 -18.61
CA PRO A 193 18.01 15.78 -18.41
C PRO A 193 17.40 16.44 -19.65
N PRO A 194 16.11 16.17 -19.96
CA PRO A 194 15.43 16.75 -21.12
C PRO A 194 15.56 18.28 -21.15
N ASP A 195 15.80 18.83 -22.33
CA ASP A 195 15.87 20.27 -22.51
C ASP A 195 14.52 20.93 -22.15
N ASN A 196 14.57 21.83 -21.17
CA ASN A 196 13.39 22.59 -20.73
C ASN A 196 12.82 23.48 -21.84
N ALA A 197 13.54 23.74 -22.93
CA ALA A 197 13.04 24.48 -24.09
C ALA A 197 11.90 23.69 -24.78
N LEU A 198 11.95 22.36 -24.80
CA LEU A 198 10.88 21.52 -25.36
C LEU A 198 9.55 21.73 -24.62
N MET A 199 9.59 21.92 -23.30
CA MET A 199 8.38 22.17 -22.47
C MET A 199 7.69 23.49 -22.82
N ARG A 200 8.40 24.42 -23.47
CA ARG A 200 7.88 25.72 -23.92
C ARG A 200 7.36 25.69 -25.36
N SER A 201 7.63 24.62 -26.07
CA SER A 201 7.19 24.41 -27.44
C SER A 201 5.65 24.47 -27.53
N PRO A 202 5.08 25.21 -28.52
CA PRO A 202 3.64 25.26 -28.78
C PRO A 202 3.07 23.83 -29.00
N ALA A 203 3.79 22.95 -29.68
CA ALA A 203 3.38 21.58 -29.93
C ALA A 203 3.17 20.82 -28.61
N VAL A 204 4.13 20.88 -27.68
CA VAL A 204 4.02 20.22 -26.36
C VAL A 204 2.88 20.81 -25.53
N LYS A 205 2.73 22.15 -25.55
CA LYS A 205 1.63 22.80 -24.81
C LYS A 205 0.26 22.39 -25.35
N ASN A 206 0.11 22.31 -26.66
CA ASN A 206 -1.17 21.98 -27.31
C ASN A 206 -1.54 20.50 -27.16
N THR A 207 -0.55 19.60 -27.06
CA THR A 207 -0.80 18.14 -26.89
C THR A 207 -0.89 17.71 -25.44
N ARG A 208 -0.49 18.55 -24.48
CA ARG A 208 -0.44 18.20 -23.07
C ARG A 208 -1.77 17.68 -22.53
N ASP A 209 -2.87 18.32 -22.89
CA ASP A 209 -4.21 17.95 -22.41
C ASP A 209 -4.74 16.65 -23.06
N SER A 210 -4.12 16.20 -24.15
CA SER A 210 -4.44 14.94 -24.82
C SER A 210 -3.62 13.76 -24.30
N VAL A 211 -2.64 14.01 -23.43
CA VAL A 211 -1.82 12.96 -22.81
C VAL A 211 -2.28 12.76 -21.36
N LEU A 212 -2.77 11.56 -21.06
CA LEU A 212 -3.42 11.24 -19.80
C LEU A 212 -2.66 10.15 -19.07
N ARG A 213 -2.65 10.19 -17.75
CA ARG A 213 -2.23 9.06 -16.93
C ARG A 213 -3.38 8.05 -16.87
N VAL A 214 -3.09 6.81 -17.25
CA VAL A 214 -4.00 5.67 -17.16
C VAL A 214 -3.66 4.88 -15.90
N VAL A 215 -4.65 4.61 -15.08
CA VAL A 215 -4.50 3.84 -13.84
C VAL A 215 -5.45 2.65 -13.91
N GLY A 216 -4.92 1.46 -13.92
CA GLY A 216 -5.67 0.20 -13.92
C GLY A 216 -5.58 -0.50 -12.56
N GLN A 217 -6.72 -0.84 -11.98
CA GLN A 217 -6.80 -1.58 -10.74
C GLN A 217 -7.02 -3.06 -11.03
N ALA A 218 -6.04 -3.90 -10.73
CA ALA A 218 -6.08 -5.35 -10.86
C ALA A 218 -6.32 -5.99 -9.48
N GLU A 219 -7.58 -6.16 -9.09
CA GLU A 219 -7.96 -6.67 -7.76
C GLU A 219 -7.42 -8.07 -7.49
N GLN A 220 -7.47 -8.96 -8.50
CA GLN A 220 -6.99 -10.35 -8.36
C GLN A 220 -5.49 -10.44 -8.04
N CYS A 221 -4.72 -9.44 -8.48
CA CYS A 221 -3.28 -9.38 -8.24
C CYS A 221 -2.90 -8.40 -7.14
N SER A 222 -3.87 -7.68 -6.55
CA SER A 222 -3.64 -6.56 -5.61
C SER A 222 -2.63 -5.56 -6.14
N ARG A 223 -2.70 -5.27 -7.44
CA ARG A 223 -1.79 -4.36 -8.15
C ARG A 223 -2.54 -3.17 -8.71
N LEU A 224 -1.87 -2.03 -8.63
CA LEU A 224 -2.19 -0.85 -9.40
C LEU A 224 -1.22 -0.79 -10.58
N LEU A 225 -1.75 -0.81 -11.79
CA LEU A 225 -0.98 -0.63 -13.01
C LEU A 225 -1.09 0.84 -13.42
N GLN A 226 0.02 1.44 -13.81
CA GLN A 226 0.03 2.81 -14.28
C GLN A 226 0.74 2.90 -15.63
N GLY A 227 0.20 3.73 -16.49
CA GLY A 227 0.78 4.00 -17.79
C GLY A 227 0.32 5.34 -18.33
N THR A 228 0.72 5.61 -19.54
CA THR A 228 0.32 6.80 -20.29
C THR A 228 -0.65 6.40 -21.40
N GLY A 229 -1.68 7.20 -21.60
CA GLY A 229 -2.57 7.11 -22.75
C GLY A 229 -2.67 8.45 -23.44
N TRP A 230 -3.14 8.46 -24.66
CA TRP A 230 -3.40 9.68 -25.42
C TRP A 230 -4.75 9.60 -26.13
N VAL A 231 -5.42 10.74 -26.16
CA VAL A 231 -6.71 10.88 -26.84
C VAL A 231 -6.50 10.77 -28.34
N ILE A 232 -7.20 9.81 -28.99
CA ILE A 232 -7.15 9.60 -30.45
C ILE A 232 -8.43 9.99 -31.16
N ALA A 233 -9.55 10.01 -30.44
CA ALA A 233 -10.86 10.44 -30.91
C ALA A 233 -11.71 10.89 -29.72
N GLU A 234 -12.89 11.43 -30.00
CA GLU A 234 -13.88 11.74 -28.96
C GLU A 234 -14.16 10.48 -28.13
N ASP A 235 -14.11 10.60 -26.81
CA ASP A 235 -14.28 9.55 -25.80
C ASP A 235 -13.37 8.31 -25.98
N THR A 236 -12.28 8.44 -26.77
CA THR A 236 -11.39 7.31 -27.04
C THR A 236 -9.94 7.65 -26.70
N VAL A 237 -9.35 6.85 -25.81
CA VAL A 237 -7.97 6.94 -25.37
C VAL A 237 -7.22 5.68 -25.76
N MET A 238 -6.07 5.83 -26.41
CA MET A 238 -5.16 4.72 -26.71
C MET A 238 -4.12 4.61 -25.60
N THR A 239 -3.88 3.38 -25.15
CA THR A 239 -2.82 3.03 -24.17
C THR A 239 -2.22 1.66 -24.53
N ASN A 240 -1.21 1.23 -23.78
CA ASN A 240 -0.62 -0.11 -23.96
C ASN A 240 -1.54 -1.17 -23.33
N ALA A 241 -1.62 -2.34 -23.98
CA ALA A 241 -2.44 -3.44 -23.47
C ALA A 241 -1.96 -3.92 -22.10
N HIS A 242 -0.65 -3.97 -21.82
CA HIS A 242 -0.12 -4.38 -20.53
C HIS A 242 -0.52 -3.44 -19.37
N VAL A 243 -0.85 -2.17 -19.64
CA VAL A 243 -1.31 -1.20 -18.62
C VAL A 243 -2.71 -1.55 -18.11
N VAL A 244 -3.54 -2.15 -18.94
CA VAL A 244 -4.92 -2.54 -18.59
C VAL A 244 -5.10 -4.06 -18.46
N ALA A 245 -4.02 -4.82 -18.56
CA ALA A 245 -4.07 -6.27 -18.49
C ALA A 245 -4.52 -6.76 -17.11
N GLY A 246 -5.62 -7.53 -17.07
CA GLY A 246 -6.17 -8.08 -15.82
C GLY A 246 -6.74 -7.05 -14.85
N THR A 247 -7.01 -5.82 -15.31
CA THR A 247 -7.65 -4.79 -14.50
C THR A 247 -9.16 -4.99 -14.47
N ASN A 248 -9.75 -4.70 -13.30
CA ASN A 248 -11.19 -4.72 -13.09
C ASN A 248 -11.78 -3.31 -13.27
N GLU A 249 -10.98 -2.29 -13.03
CA GLU A 249 -11.35 -0.89 -13.17
C GLU A 249 -10.20 -0.11 -13.78
N VAL A 250 -10.51 0.75 -14.76
CA VAL A 250 -9.55 1.68 -15.37
C VAL A 250 -10.01 3.10 -15.12
N THR A 251 -9.09 3.94 -14.71
CA THR A 251 -9.33 5.37 -14.44
C THR A 251 -8.33 6.23 -15.22
N LEU A 252 -8.83 7.27 -15.86
CA LEU A 252 -8.05 8.29 -16.55
C LEU A 252 -7.91 9.53 -15.67
N ALA A 253 -6.68 9.97 -15.44
CA ALA A 253 -6.44 11.25 -14.74
C ALA A 253 -6.55 12.39 -15.73
N THR A 254 -7.69 13.09 -15.73
CA THR A 254 -7.92 14.27 -16.57
C THR A 254 -7.76 15.55 -15.76
N LYS A 255 -7.66 16.69 -16.44
CA LYS A 255 -7.60 18.01 -15.79
C LYS A 255 -8.85 18.34 -14.96
N ASP A 256 -9.98 17.77 -15.32
CA ASP A 256 -11.27 17.96 -14.63
C ASP A 256 -11.51 16.92 -13.51
N GLY A 257 -10.48 16.11 -13.21
CA GLY A 257 -10.53 15.04 -12.22
C GLY A 257 -10.48 13.64 -12.83
N PRO A 258 -10.47 12.61 -11.98
CA PRO A 258 -10.41 11.23 -12.45
C PRO A 258 -11.72 10.82 -13.13
N ARG A 259 -11.63 10.17 -14.30
CA ARG A 259 -12.76 9.62 -15.05
C ARG A 259 -12.59 8.11 -15.20
N LYS A 260 -13.66 7.36 -14.96
CA LYS A 260 -13.69 5.92 -15.24
C LYS A 260 -13.74 5.68 -16.75
N ALA A 261 -13.05 4.61 -17.18
CA ALA A 261 -13.01 4.16 -18.56
C ALA A 261 -13.22 2.66 -18.63
N GLU A 262 -13.75 2.21 -19.76
CA GLU A 262 -13.94 0.79 -20.10
C GLU A 262 -13.00 0.43 -21.24
N VAL A 263 -12.45 -0.79 -21.20
CA VAL A 263 -11.56 -1.28 -22.26
C VAL A 263 -12.41 -1.80 -23.42
N ALA A 264 -12.51 -1.01 -24.48
CA ALA A 264 -13.29 -1.35 -25.68
C ALA A 264 -12.53 -2.25 -26.67
N TYR A 265 -11.18 -2.15 -26.67
CA TYR A 265 -10.31 -2.97 -27.52
C TYR A 265 -9.06 -3.36 -26.75
N TYR A 266 -8.65 -4.63 -26.90
CA TYR A 266 -7.47 -5.15 -26.24
C TYR A 266 -6.70 -6.10 -27.16
N ASN A 267 -5.46 -5.77 -27.46
CA ASN A 267 -4.60 -6.63 -28.28
C ASN A 267 -3.20 -6.74 -27.62
N PRO A 268 -2.92 -7.87 -26.92
CA PRO A 268 -1.65 -8.07 -26.24
C PRO A 268 -0.49 -8.37 -27.18
N GLN A 269 -0.74 -8.74 -28.45
CA GLN A 269 0.31 -9.09 -29.41
C GLN A 269 1.01 -7.84 -29.95
N VAL A 270 0.25 -6.76 -30.16
CA VAL A 270 0.81 -5.46 -30.59
C VAL A 270 0.86 -4.46 -29.44
N ASP A 271 0.49 -4.88 -28.24
CA ASP A 271 0.49 -4.09 -27.00
C ASP A 271 -0.34 -2.80 -27.11
N ILE A 272 -1.57 -2.90 -27.65
CA ILE A 272 -2.49 -1.77 -27.80
C ILE A 272 -3.81 -2.09 -27.09
N ALA A 273 -4.33 -1.09 -26.37
CA ALA A 273 -5.69 -1.05 -25.82
C ALA A 273 -6.36 0.31 -26.10
N LEU A 274 -7.68 0.30 -26.25
CA LEU A 274 -8.51 1.49 -26.39
C LEU A 274 -9.60 1.49 -25.31
#